data_5aae8e0b415d5d9ef48177eac7dfda54
#
_entry.id   5aae8e0b415d5d9ef48177eac7dfda54
#
_cell.length_a   1.000
_cell.length_b   1.000
_cell.length_c   1.000
_cell.angle_alpha   90.00
_cell.angle_beta   90.00
_cell.angle_gamma   90.00
#
_symmetry.space_group_name_H-M   'P 1'
#
loop_
_entity.id
_entity.type
_entity.pdbx_description
1 polymer ?
#
loop_
_entity_poly.entity_id
_entity_poly.type
_entity_poly.pdbx_seq_one_letter_code
_entity_poly.pdbx_strand_id
1 'polypeptide(L)'
;MEPASISMRNFRTAFVVILVLVVSALFLAMTWSFLKPLLLAALLAGLCRPFYRWVTRLLGGRRSLGAVVTLMILFILVAGPVSAFLGAVVNEALDVSDHAIPWVQQHFGSASAFNAHDWLVRRFPSLADYVPSQEQLVENVGVAAKSTGRFLVTVASRMTAGTATFLLNLFVMVYAMFFFLRDGEKIIERIFYYIPLSHEDQARMLEQFASITRATVKGALVIGVVQGALAGFAFRVAGLDGAAFWGTIMAIFSIVPGLGPPLVWVPAVVYLFLTGRILAGLLLLAWCAAVVSTVDNVLRPILVGHDAKMPDLLILVGTLGGLFLFGPIGFIAGPIVCGLFLTVWEIYGMTFKDILSRVKSLRSGDLKKPKTTLEED
;
A
#
# COMPACT_ATOMS: atom_id res chain seq x y z
N MET A 1 44.64 -27.37 40.46
CA MET A 1 43.56 -27.12 39.46
C MET A 1 42.30 -26.80 40.22
N GLU A 2 42.03 -25.51 40.47
CA GLU A 2 40.74 -25.10 41.04
C GLU A 2 39.65 -25.29 40.01
N PRO A 3 38.53 -25.94 40.33
CA PRO A 3 37.41 -25.99 39.44
C PRO A 3 36.88 -24.56 39.28
N ALA A 4 36.82 -24.10 38.03
CA ALA A 4 36.28 -22.80 37.65
C ALA A 4 34.84 -22.71 38.22
N SER A 5 34.68 -22.08 39.37
CA SER A 5 33.40 -21.72 39.95
C SER A 5 32.74 -20.73 38.98
N ILE A 6 31.92 -21.25 38.10
CA ILE A 6 30.99 -20.41 37.30
C ILE A 6 30.27 -19.59 38.36
N SER A 7 30.64 -18.32 38.47
CA SER A 7 30.07 -17.43 39.47
C SER A 7 28.56 -17.53 39.36
N MET A 8 27.84 -17.83 40.47
CA MET A 8 26.37 -17.86 40.52
C MET A 8 25.73 -16.64 39.83
N ARG A 9 26.42 -15.54 39.81
CA ARG A 9 26.05 -14.32 39.11
C ARG A 9 26.03 -14.52 37.61
N ASN A 10 27.05 -15.18 37.01
CA ASN A 10 27.13 -15.44 35.58
C ASN A 10 26.05 -16.44 35.14
N PHE A 11 25.81 -17.47 35.95
CA PHE A 11 24.73 -18.44 35.70
C PHE A 11 23.35 -17.75 35.71
N ARG A 12 23.08 -16.93 36.75
CA ARG A 12 21.83 -16.16 36.86
C ARG A 12 21.65 -15.19 35.65
N THR A 13 22.72 -14.51 35.25
CA THR A 13 22.68 -13.60 34.11
C THR A 13 22.39 -14.34 32.79
N ALA A 14 23.10 -15.46 32.55
CA ALA A 14 22.87 -16.30 31.38
C ALA A 14 21.43 -16.86 31.34
N PHE A 15 20.93 -17.35 32.48
CA PHE A 15 19.57 -17.86 32.61
C PHE A 15 18.53 -16.78 32.30
N VAL A 16 18.68 -15.57 32.84
CA VAL A 16 17.76 -14.45 32.57
C VAL A 16 17.81 -14.05 31.08
N VAL A 17 19.00 -14.00 30.48
CA VAL A 17 19.12 -13.68 29.02
C VAL A 17 18.43 -14.74 28.16
N ILE A 18 18.65 -16.03 28.44
CA ILE A 18 17.99 -17.12 27.73
C ILE A 18 16.48 -17.04 27.92
N LEU A 19 16.00 -16.81 29.14
CA LEU A 19 14.57 -16.67 29.45
C LEU A 19 13.95 -15.51 28.66
N VAL A 20 14.62 -14.34 28.60
CA VAL A 20 14.18 -13.17 27.84
C VAL A 20 14.12 -13.52 26.36
N LEU A 21 15.13 -14.20 25.81
CA LEU A 21 15.15 -14.58 24.40
C LEU A 21 14.02 -15.56 24.05
N VAL A 22 13.81 -16.59 24.89
CA VAL A 22 12.75 -17.58 24.66
C VAL A 22 11.36 -16.95 24.74
N VAL A 23 11.10 -16.14 25.76
CA VAL A 23 9.80 -15.46 25.93
C VAL A 23 9.58 -14.44 24.81
N SER A 24 10.62 -13.71 24.40
CA SER A 24 10.53 -12.76 23.28
C SER A 24 10.28 -13.48 21.96
N ALA A 25 10.94 -14.61 21.71
CA ALA A 25 10.72 -15.40 20.49
C ALA A 25 9.29 -15.96 20.46
N LEU A 26 8.77 -16.46 21.58
CA LEU A 26 7.39 -16.94 21.69
C LEU A 26 6.39 -15.80 21.45
N PHE A 27 6.63 -14.64 22.06
CA PHE A 27 5.80 -13.45 21.86
C PHE A 27 5.79 -13.00 20.40
N LEU A 28 6.96 -12.94 19.74
CA LEU A 28 7.06 -12.60 18.32
C LEU A 28 6.35 -13.61 17.43
N ALA A 29 6.46 -14.90 17.73
CA ALA A 29 5.74 -15.94 16.99
C ALA A 29 4.22 -15.78 17.11
N MET A 30 3.70 -15.46 18.29
CA MET A 30 2.28 -15.22 18.52
C MET A 30 1.79 -13.94 17.81
N THR A 31 2.58 -12.88 17.84
CA THR A 31 2.21 -11.56 17.26
C THR A 31 2.48 -11.46 15.79
N TRP A 32 3.17 -12.43 15.18
CA TRP A 32 3.55 -12.40 13.77
C TRP A 32 2.37 -12.17 12.83
N SER A 33 1.25 -12.87 13.07
CA SER A 33 0.01 -12.73 12.27
C SER A 33 -0.63 -11.34 12.38
N PHE A 34 -0.40 -10.65 13.49
CA PHE A 34 -0.95 -9.31 13.76
C PHE A 34 0.02 -8.18 13.42
N LEU A 35 1.23 -8.49 12.97
CA LEU A 35 2.24 -7.47 12.67
C LEU A 35 1.76 -6.49 11.59
N LYS A 36 1.07 -7.00 10.55
CA LYS A 36 0.52 -6.18 9.48
C LYS A 36 -0.53 -5.18 9.98
N PRO A 37 -1.61 -5.60 10.68
CA PRO A 37 -2.59 -4.65 11.23
C PRO A 37 -2.02 -3.72 12.29
N LEU A 38 -1.06 -4.17 13.11
CA LEU A 38 -0.37 -3.31 14.09
C LEU A 38 0.48 -2.22 13.42
N LEU A 39 1.22 -2.59 12.37
CA LEU A 39 2.02 -1.64 11.59
C LEU A 39 1.10 -0.59 10.94
N LEU A 40 0.00 -1.03 10.30
CA LEU A 40 -0.96 -0.13 9.69
C LEU A 40 -1.60 0.80 10.73
N ALA A 41 -1.95 0.27 11.90
CA ALA A 41 -2.48 1.07 13.00
C ALA A 41 -1.50 2.14 13.47
N ALA A 42 -0.20 1.81 13.58
CA ALA A 42 0.85 2.75 13.97
C ALA A 42 1.01 3.88 12.92
N LEU A 43 1.03 3.51 11.64
CA LEU A 43 1.13 4.46 10.53
C LEU A 43 -0.07 5.41 10.48
N LEU A 44 -1.29 4.87 10.54
CA LEU A 44 -2.51 5.65 10.54
C LEU A 44 -2.64 6.53 11.78
N ALA A 45 -2.27 6.02 12.96
CA ALA A 45 -2.25 6.81 14.19
C ALA A 45 -1.26 7.97 14.10
N GLY A 46 -0.05 7.73 13.57
CA GLY A 46 0.95 8.78 13.33
C GLY A 46 0.45 9.86 12.38
N LEU A 47 -0.20 9.45 11.28
CA LEU A 47 -0.80 10.34 10.30
C LEU A 47 -1.96 11.15 10.88
N CYS A 48 -2.88 10.48 11.58
CA CYS A 48 -4.07 11.10 12.15
C CYS A 48 -3.78 11.90 13.43
N ARG A 49 -2.53 11.89 13.93
CA ARG A 49 -2.16 12.59 15.18
C ARG A 49 -2.49 14.08 15.20
N PRO A 50 -2.26 14.90 14.16
CA PRO A 50 -2.67 16.31 14.16
C PRO A 50 -4.18 16.47 14.27
N PHE A 51 -4.95 15.64 13.56
CA PHE A 51 -6.40 15.63 13.60
C PHE A 51 -6.92 15.18 14.98
N TYR A 52 -6.37 14.09 15.53
CA TYR A 52 -6.68 13.62 16.88
C TYR A 52 -6.42 14.72 17.95
N ARG A 53 -5.30 15.44 17.86
CA ARG A 53 -5.00 16.54 18.78
C ARG A 53 -5.99 17.68 18.65
N TRP A 54 -6.46 17.99 17.46
CA TRP A 54 -7.50 19.00 17.22
C TRP A 54 -8.83 18.55 17.82
N VAL A 55 -9.30 17.33 17.54
CA VAL A 55 -10.52 16.75 18.11
C VAL A 55 -10.45 16.69 19.64
N THR A 56 -9.32 16.28 20.21
CA THR A 56 -9.14 16.18 21.67
C THR A 56 -9.23 17.56 22.33
N ARG A 57 -8.69 18.61 21.69
CA ARG A 57 -8.84 19.99 22.18
C ARG A 57 -10.30 20.45 22.19
N LEU A 58 -11.06 20.13 21.14
CA LEU A 58 -12.50 20.44 21.07
C LEU A 58 -13.31 19.73 22.16
N LEU A 59 -12.86 18.51 22.56
CA LEU A 59 -13.52 17.69 23.59
C LEU A 59 -13.01 17.98 25.03
N GLY A 60 -12.42 19.12 25.25
CA GLY A 60 -11.95 19.54 26.59
C GLY A 60 -10.77 18.71 27.11
N GLY A 61 -9.88 18.20 26.23
CA GLY A 61 -8.68 17.45 26.61
C GLY A 61 -8.89 15.98 26.96
N ARG A 62 -10.09 15.43 26.75
CA ARG A 62 -10.43 14.04 27.06
C ARG A 62 -9.83 13.10 26.01
N ARG A 63 -8.61 12.57 26.28
CA ARG A 63 -7.82 11.76 25.35
C ARG A 63 -8.57 10.53 24.79
N SER A 64 -9.27 9.80 25.65
CA SER A 64 -10.02 8.60 25.23
C SER A 64 -11.19 8.93 24.31
N LEU A 65 -11.97 9.97 24.62
CA LEU A 65 -13.06 10.43 23.77
C LEU A 65 -12.54 10.98 22.45
N GLY A 66 -11.43 11.73 22.47
CA GLY A 66 -10.77 12.18 21.25
C GLY A 66 -10.35 11.04 20.32
N ALA A 67 -9.81 9.96 20.90
CA ALA A 67 -9.43 8.78 20.11
C ALA A 67 -10.65 8.08 19.48
N VAL A 68 -11.72 7.86 20.26
CA VAL A 68 -12.95 7.24 19.77
C VAL A 68 -13.59 8.08 18.66
N VAL A 69 -13.73 9.38 18.85
CA VAL A 69 -14.33 10.28 17.84
C VAL A 69 -13.47 10.33 16.57
N THR A 70 -12.14 10.37 16.71
CA THR A 70 -11.23 10.31 15.55
C THR A 70 -11.39 9.01 14.77
N LEU A 71 -11.47 7.86 15.45
CA LEU A 71 -11.71 6.56 14.83
C LEU A 71 -13.07 6.47 14.15
N MET A 72 -14.12 7.00 14.79
CA MET A 72 -15.45 7.03 14.20
C MET A 72 -15.48 7.86 12.90
N ILE A 73 -14.87 9.05 12.92
CA ILE A 73 -14.79 9.91 11.73
C ILE A 73 -14.00 9.21 10.62
N LEU A 74 -12.85 8.61 10.96
CA LEU A 74 -12.03 7.86 9.98
C LEU A 74 -12.79 6.66 9.42
N PHE A 75 -13.51 5.93 10.28
CA PHE A 75 -14.33 4.80 9.85
C PHE A 75 -15.42 5.24 8.87
N ILE A 76 -16.16 6.31 9.17
CA ILE A 76 -17.19 6.86 8.27
C ILE A 76 -16.56 7.36 6.96
N LEU A 77 -15.40 8.02 7.06
CA LEU A 77 -14.68 8.55 5.88
C LEU A 77 -14.22 7.44 4.93
N VAL A 78 -13.89 6.26 5.44
CA VAL A 78 -13.46 5.11 4.63
C VAL A 78 -14.63 4.22 4.26
N ALA A 79 -15.48 3.85 5.23
CA ALA A 79 -16.60 2.94 5.00
C ALA A 79 -17.70 3.57 4.12
N GLY A 80 -17.91 4.88 4.23
CA GLY A 80 -18.90 5.60 3.41
C GLY A 80 -18.65 5.45 1.91
N PRO A 81 -17.50 5.91 1.39
CA PRO A 81 -17.17 5.74 -0.03
C PRO A 81 -17.11 4.28 -0.48
N VAL A 82 -16.58 3.38 0.37
CA VAL A 82 -16.50 1.95 0.03
C VAL A 82 -17.90 1.35 -0.10
N SER A 83 -18.81 1.65 0.82
CA SER A 83 -20.20 1.17 0.74
C SER A 83 -20.97 1.78 -0.43
N ALA A 84 -20.77 3.08 -0.71
CA ALA A 84 -21.34 3.75 -1.88
C ALA A 84 -20.83 3.11 -3.20
N PHE A 85 -19.53 2.83 -3.27
CA PHE A 85 -18.93 2.13 -4.41
C PHE A 85 -19.51 0.73 -4.59
N LEU A 86 -19.55 -0.07 -3.54
CA LEU A 86 -20.13 -1.42 -3.60
C LEU A 86 -21.61 -1.40 -4.01
N GLY A 87 -22.39 -0.47 -3.45
CA GLY A 87 -23.80 -0.28 -3.82
C GLY A 87 -23.95 0.11 -5.30
N ALA A 88 -23.13 1.02 -5.80
CA ALA A 88 -23.15 1.42 -7.20
C ALA A 88 -22.74 0.25 -8.13
N VAL A 89 -21.69 -0.50 -7.79
CA VAL A 89 -21.26 -1.68 -8.57
C VAL A 89 -22.34 -2.76 -8.60
N VAL A 90 -23.01 -3.01 -7.48
CA VAL A 90 -24.10 -4.00 -7.42
C VAL A 90 -25.30 -3.55 -8.29
N ASN A 91 -25.72 -2.29 -8.19
CA ASN A 91 -26.81 -1.76 -9.02
C ASN A 91 -26.46 -1.83 -10.51
N GLU A 92 -25.25 -1.41 -10.88
CA GLU A 92 -24.79 -1.47 -12.26
C GLU A 92 -24.68 -2.91 -12.77
N ALA A 93 -24.25 -3.86 -11.92
CA ALA A 93 -24.20 -5.29 -12.27
C ALA A 93 -25.61 -5.88 -12.50
N LEU A 94 -26.62 -5.44 -11.74
CA LEU A 94 -28.01 -5.83 -11.95
C LEU A 94 -28.56 -5.25 -13.26
N ASP A 95 -28.33 -3.95 -13.51
CA ASP A 95 -28.75 -3.30 -14.76
C ASP A 95 -28.08 -3.93 -15.99
N VAL A 96 -26.78 -4.26 -15.89
CA VAL A 96 -26.07 -4.99 -16.95
C VAL A 96 -26.65 -6.38 -17.17
N SER A 97 -27.00 -7.11 -16.08
CA SER A 97 -27.65 -8.43 -16.21
C SER A 97 -28.96 -8.36 -16.98
N ASP A 98 -29.78 -7.33 -16.70
CA ASP A 98 -31.09 -7.18 -17.29
C ASP A 98 -31.04 -6.69 -18.77
N HIS A 99 -29.99 -5.95 -19.15
CA HIS A 99 -29.85 -5.40 -20.51
C HIS A 99 -28.85 -6.17 -21.39
N ALA A 100 -27.76 -6.68 -20.81
CA ALA A 100 -26.72 -7.36 -21.60
C ALA A 100 -27.15 -8.75 -22.07
N ILE A 101 -27.92 -9.50 -21.29
CA ILE A 101 -28.39 -10.82 -21.70
C ILE A 101 -29.32 -10.73 -22.91
N PRO A 102 -30.37 -9.87 -22.92
CA PRO A 102 -31.20 -9.66 -24.11
C PRO A 102 -30.41 -9.08 -25.29
N TRP A 103 -29.49 -8.16 -25.02
CA TRP A 103 -28.67 -7.55 -26.08
C TRP A 103 -27.76 -8.57 -26.75
N VAL A 104 -27.08 -9.44 -25.98
CA VAL A 104 -26.26 -10.54 -26.52
C VAL A 104 -27.13 -11.52 -27.31
N GLN A 105 -28.31 -11.87 -26.81
CA GLN A 105 -29.23 -12.76 -27.49
C GLN A 105 -29.80 -12.14 -28.79
N GLN A 106 -30.10 -10.84 -28.78
CA GLN A 106 -30.58 -10.13 -29.98
C GLN A 106 -29.50 -9.90 -31.04
N HIS A 107 -28.27 -9.57 -30.62
CA HIS A 107 -27.21 -9.18 -31.56
C HIS A 107 -26.31 -10.34 -31.98
N PHE A 108 -26.19 -11.38 -31.15
CA PHE A 108 -25.41 -12.57 -31.46
C PHE A 108 -26.25 -13.83 -31.66
N GLY A 109 -27.51 -13.81 -31.27
CA GLY A 109 -28.46 -14.93 -31.46
C GLY A 109 -29.23 -14.89 -32.78
N SER A 110 -29.31 -13.74 -33.46
CA SER A 110 -29.93 -13.64 -34.76
C SER A 110 -28.87 -13.44 -35.86
N ALA A 111 -28.84 -14.33 -36.82
CA ALA A 111 -27.89 -14.42 -37.92
C ALA A 111 -27.89 -13.20 -38.88
N SER A 112 -28.45 -12.06 -38.50
CA SER A 112 -28.65 -10.90 -39.38
C SER A 112 -27.97 -9.59 -38.91
N ALA A 113 -27.25 -9.59 -37.77
CA ALA A 113 -26.58 -8.40 -37.28
C ALA A 113 -25.11 -8.34 -37.75
N PHE A 114 -24.81 -7.36 -38.54
CA PHE A 114 -23.49 -6.83 -38.95
C PHE A 114 -22.35 -7.85 -38.85
N ASN A 115 -22.09 -8.59 -39.91
CA ASN A 115 -20.96 -9.48 -40.05
C ASN A 115 -19.66 -8.67 -39.99
N ALA A 116 -19.20 -8.32 -38.77
CA ALA A 116 -17.94 -7.63 -38.58
C ALA A 116 -16.77 -8.42 -39.18
N HIS A 117 -16.85 -9.75 -39.15
CA HIS A 117 -15.94 -10.65 -39.85
C HIS A 117 -15.95 -10.40 -41.36
N ASP A 118 -17.11 -10.45 -42.02
CA ASP A 118 -17.22 -10.26 -43.44
C ASP A 118 -16.84 -8.84 -43.86
N TRP A 119 -17.13 -7.83 -43.06
CA TRP A 119 -16.70 -6.47 -43.30
C TRP A 119 -15.18 -6.30 -43.19
N LEU A 120 -14.54 -6.86 -42.16
CA LEU A 120 -13.08 -6.83 -41.95
C LEU A 120 -12.35 -7.62 -43.02
N VAL A 121 -12.81 -8.82 -43.37
CA VAL A 121 -12.22 -9.65 -44.42
C VAL A 121 -12.35 -9.00 -45.81
N ARG A 122 -13.48 -8.37 -46.12
CA ARG A 122 -13.65 -7.60 -47.37
C ARG A 122 -12.78 -6.37 -47.43
N ARG A 123 -12.54 -5.68 -46.30
CA ARG A 123 -11.75 -4.46 -46.26
C ARG A 123 -10.25 -4.69 -46.17
N PHE A 124 -9.85 -5.78 -45.52
CA PHE A 124 -8.46 -6.17 -45.28
C PHE A 124 -8.28 -7.67 -45.49
N PRO A 125 -8.20 -8.14 -46.76
CA PRO A 125 -8.07 -9.59 -47.07
C PRO A 125 -6.85 -10.25 -46.46
N SER A 126 -5.78 -9.50 -46.17
CA SER A 126 -4.54 -9.98 -45.52
C SER A 126 -4.71 -10.31 -44.06
N LEU A 127 -5.81 -9.96 -43.41
CA LEU A 127 -6.12 -10.26 -42.03
C LEU A 127 -7.10 -11.42 -41.86
N ALA A 128 -7.56 -12.04 -42.95
CA ALA A 128 -8.57 -13.09 -42.93
C ALA A 128 -8.18 -14.27 -42.04
N ASP A 129 -6.91 -14.65 -42.02
CA ASP A 129 -6.38 -15.78 -41.21
C ASP A 129 -6.25 -15.43 -39.71
N TYR A 130 -6.31 -14.14 -39.35
CA TYR A 130 -6.16 -13.68 -37.96
C TYR A 130 -7.48 -13.24 -37.33
N VAL A 131 -8.56 -13.12 -38.12
CA VAL A 131 -9.88 -12.72 -37.62
C VAL A 131 -10.63 -13.98 -37.20
N PRO A 132 -10.97 -14.14 -35.89
CA PRO A 132 -11.70 -15.31 -35.42
C PRO A 132 -13.04 -15.44 -36.12
N SER A 133 -13.46 -16.66 -36.43
CA SER A 133 -14.80 -16.91 -37.01
C SER A 133 -15.91 -16.47 -36.03
N GLN A 134 -17.08 -16.20 -36.57
CA GLN A 134 -18.22 -15.76 -35.74
C GLN A 134 -18.56 -16.80 -34.65
N GLU A 135 -18.41 -18.10 -34.94
CA GLU A 135 -18.59 -19.19 -33.97
C GLU A 135 -17.53 -19.11 -32.85
N GLN A 136 -16.27 -18.87 -33.20
CA GLN A 136 -15.17 -18.69 -32.23
C GLN A 136 -15.35 -17.43 -31.39
N LEU A 137 -15.89 -16.34 -31.97
CA LEU A 137 -16.21 -15.12 -31.22
C LEU A 137 -17.32 -15.36 -30.19
N VAL A 138 -18.40 -16.04 -30.58
CA VAL A 138 -19.51 -16.39 -29.69
C VAL A 138 -19.05 -17.37 -28.60
N GLU A 139 -18.24 -18.36 -28.95
CA GLU A 139 -17.65 -19.29 -28.02
C GLU A 139 -16.72 -18.58 -27.02
N ASN A 140 -15.81 -17.72 -27.52
CA ASN A 140 -14.90 -16.96 -26.69
C ASN A 140 -15.63 -15.97 -25.76
N VAL A 141 -16.67 -15.30 -26.24
CA VAL A 141 -17.52 -14.45 -25.39
C VAL A 141 -18.26 -15.28 -24.34
N GLY A 142 -18.78 -16.45 -24.72
CA GLY A 142 -19.41 -17.38 -23.79
C GLY A 142 -18.44 -17.93 -22.73
N VAL A 143 -17.23 -18.25 -23.13
CA VAL A 143 -16.14 -18.66 -22.21
C VAL A 143 -15.72 -17.51 -21.31
N ALA A 144 -15.57 -16.29 -21.87
CA ALA A 144 -15.26 -15.11 -21.08
C ALA A 144 -16.36 -14.77 -20.08
N ALA A 145 -17.62 -14.83 -20.47
CA ALA A 145 -18.75 -14.60 -19.57
C ALA A 145 -18.84 -15.67 -18.46
N LYS A 146 -18.63 -16.95 -18.79
CA LYS A 146 -18.57 -18.04 -17.80
C LYS A 146 -17.36 -17.89 -16.87
N SER A 147 -16.20 -17.50 -17.39
CA SER A 147 -14.99 -17.29 -16.57
C SER A 147 -15.16 -16.09 -15.65
N THR A 148 -15.77 -15.00 -16.13
CA THR A 148 -16.11 -13.82 -15.31
C THR A 148 -17.14 -14.18 -14.24
N GLY A 149 -18.19 -14.92 -14.58
CA GLY A 149 -19.16 -15.41 -13.62
C GLY A 149 -18.53 -16.33 -12.55
N ARG A 150 -17.67 -17.26 -12.94
CA ARG A 150 -16.89 -18.10 -12.02
C ARG A 150 -15.94 -17.28 -11.16
N PHE A 151 -15.28 -16.28 -11.75
CA PHE A 151 -14.40 -15.36 -11.00
C PHE A 151 -15.21 -14.61 -9.93
N LEU A 152 -16.37 -14.03 -10.28
CA LEU A 152 -17.23 -13.34 -9.32
C LEU A 152 -17.73 -14.26 -8.21
N VAL A 153 -18.17 -15.48 -8.52
CA VAL A 153 -18.57 -16.48 -7.52
C VAL A 153 -17.36 -16.88 -6.65
N THR A 154 -16.18 -17.05 -7.24
CA THR A 154 -14.95 -17.38 -6.51
C THR A 154 -14.52 -16.23 -5.60
N VAL A 155 -14.62 -14.99 -6.07
CA VAL A 155 -14.35 -13.80 -5.24
C VAL A 155 -15.36 -13.72 -4.11
N ALA A 156 -16.65 -13.88 -4.37
CA ALA A 156 -17.70 -13.87 -3.34
C ALA A 156 -17.49 -14.98 -2.30
N SER A 157 -17.17 -16.20 -2.72
CA SER A 157 -16.92 -17.33 -1.81
C SER A 157 -15.62 -17.15 -1.00
N ARG A 158 -14.55 -16.62 -1.62
CA ARG A 158 -13.31 -16.27 -0.91
C ARG A 158 -13.51 -15.12 0.06
N MET A 159 -14.34 -14.14 -0.27
CA MET A 159 -14.75 -13.08 0.66
C MET A 159 -15.43 -13.66 1.89
N THR A 160 -16.30 -14.65 1.74
CA THR A 160 -16.98 -15.29 2.88
C THR A 160 -15.99 -16.05 3.77
N ALA A 161 -15.04 -16.80 3.20
CA ALA A 161 -14.03 -17.52 3.98
C ALA A 161 -12.98 -16.60 4.61
N GLY A 162 -12.65 -15.47 3.95
CA GLY A 162 -11.71 -14.47 4.43
C GLY A 162 -12.32 -13.45 5.41
N THR A 163 -13.65 -13.38 5.51
CA THR A 163 -14.34 -12.33 6.28
C THR A 163 -13.98 -12.39 7.77
N ALA A 164 -13.91 -13.56 8.38
CA ALA A 164 -13.53 -13.70 9.79
C ALA A 164 -12.11 -13.19 10.05
N THR A 165 -11.16 -13.58 9.20
CA THR A 165 -9.76 -13.11 9.30
C THR A 165 -9.66 -11.61 9.02
N PHE A 166 -10.40 -11.11 8.05
CA PHE A 166 -10.46 -9.67 7.76
C PHE A 166 -11.04 -8.89 8.94
N LEU A 167 -12.17 -9.31 9.50
CA LEU A 167 -12.79 -8.67 10.66
C LEU A 167 -11.89 -8.72 11.88
N LEU A 168 -11.19 -9.84 12.13
CA LEU A 168 -10.22 -9.95 13.21
C LEU A 168 -9.06 -8.97 13.01
N ASN A 169 -8.47 -8.90 11.82
CA ASN A 169 -7.39 -7.98 11.51
C ASN A 169 -7.85 -6.52 11.59
N LEU A 170 -9.05 -6.20 11.12
CA LEU A 170 -9.66 -4.87 11.24
C LEU A 170 -9.89 -4.50 12.71
N PHE A 171 -10.41 -5.43 13.51
CA PHE A 171 -10.60 -5.23 14.95
C PHE A 171 -9.26 -4.95 15.65
N VAL A 172 -8.24 -5.78 15.40
CA VAL A 172 -6.90 -5.58 15.97
C VAL A 172 -6.32 -4.23 15.53
N MET A 173 -6.48 -3.86 14.27
CA MET A 173 -6.01 -2.58 13.74
C MET A 173 -6.69 -1.39 14.44
N VAL A 174 -8.01 -1.39 14.52
CA VAL A 174 -8.79 -0.32 15.14
C VAL A 174 -8.49 -0.22 16.63
N TYR A 175 -8.41 -1.37 17.32
CA TYR A 175 -8.06 -1.46 18.73
C TYR A 175 -6.65 -0.91 19.00
N ALA A 176 -5.66 -1.37 18.24
CA ALA A 176 -4.29 -0.87 18.35
C ALA A 176 -4.20 0.63 18.03
N MET A 177 -4.89 1.10 17.00
CA MET A 177 -4.93 2.51 16.61
C MET A 177 -5.51 3.39 17.73
N PHE A 178 -6.53 2.90 18.46
CA PHE A 178 -7.05 3.59 19.63
C PHE A 178 -5.96 3.84 20.68
N PHE A 179 -5.18 2.82 21.02
CA PHE A 179 -4.10 2.97 22.01
C PHE A 179 -2.94 3.82 21.49
N PHE A 180 -2.58 3.68 20.22
CA PHE A 180 -1.52 4.49 19.62
C PHE A 180 -1.89 5.98 19.55
N LEU A 181 -3.15 6.32 19.31
CA LEU A 181 -3.63 7.69 19.38
C LEU A 181 -3.64 8.22 20.81
N ARG A 182 -4.16 7.43 21.77
CA ARG A 182 -4.34 7.85 23.16
C ARG A 182 -3.03 7.89 23.95
N ASP A 183 -2.22 6.83 23.84
CA ASP A 183 -1.04 6.59 24.66
C ASP A 183 0.28 6.50 23.87
N GLY A 184 0.29 6.84 22.59
CA GLY A 184 1.43 6.66 21.68
C GLY A 184 2.73 7.28 22.19
N GLU A 185 2.68 8.44 22.84
CA GLU A 185 3.86 9.07 23.45
C GLU A 185 4.47 8.17 24.54
N LYS A 186 3.65 7.65 25.44
CA LYS A 186 4.11 6.76 26.53
C LYS A 186 4.62 5.43 26.00
N ILE A 187 4.03 4.92 24.92
CA ILE A 187 4.47 3.66 24.29
C ILE A 187 5.87 3.87 23.69
N ILE A 188 6.09 4.95 22.97
CA ILE A 188 7.38 5.30 22.37
C ILE A 188 8.43 5.50 23.45
N GLU A 189 8.14 6.28 24.51
CA GLU A 189 9.06 6.50 25.63
C GLU A 189 9.45 5.17 26.30
N ARG A 190 8.48 4.27 26.49
CA ARG A 190 8.75 2.96 27.11
C ARG A 190 9.59 2.05 26.19
N ILE A 191 9.39 2.09 24.88
CA ILE A 191 10.22 1.35 23.93
C ILE A 191 11.66 1.87 23.97
N PHE A 192 11.84 3.19 23.90
CA PHE A 192 13.16 3.80 23.92
C PHE A 192 13.90 3.64 25.26
N TYR A 193 13.19 3.46 26.36
CA TYR A 193 13.81 3.17 27.66
C TYR A 193 14.69 1.90 27.64
N TYR A 194 14.33 0.91 26.84
CA TYR A 194 15.09 -0.35 26.73
C TYR A 194 16.15 -0.33 25.62
N ILE A 195 16.17 0.73 24.80
CA ILE A 195 17.11 0.86 23.69
C ILE A 195 18.22 1.84 24.09
N PRO A 196 19.49 1.42 24.10
CA PRO A 196 20.61 2.29 24.50
C PRO A 196 20.98 3.31 23.40
N LEU A 197 20.05 4.19 23.08
CA LEU A 197 20.24 5.29 22.13
C LEU A 197 20.22 6.64 22.84
N SER A 198 21.00 7.58 22.35
CA SER A 198 20.95 8.97 22.81
C SER A 198 19.58 9.60 22.52
N HIS A 199 19.18 10.60 23.30
CA HIS A 199 17.93 11.33 23.05
C HIS A 199 17.91 11.99 21.67
N GLU A 200 19.06 12.39 21.17
CA GLU A 200 19.21 12.98 19.83
C GLU A 200 18.93 11.94 18.74
N ASP A 201 19.48 10.73 18.87
CA ASP A 201 19.25 9.64 17.93
C ASP A 201 17.79 9.17 17.92
N GLN A 202 17.17 9.09 19.12
CA GLN A 202 15.75 8.79 19.27
C GLN A 202 14.88 9.83 18.53
N ALA A 203 15.20 11.12 18.72
CA ALA A 203 14.49 12.20 18.04
C ALA A 203 14.65 12.14 16.51
N ARG A 204 15.86 11.86 16.01
CA ARG A 204 16.13 11.67 14.57
C ARG A 204 15.33 10.52 13.98
N MET A 205 15.28 9.39 14.65
CA MET A 205 14.47 8.23 14.19
C MET A 205 12.98 8.58 14.12
N LEU A 206 12.44 9.26 15.12
CA LEU A 206 11.03 9.68 15.14
C LEU A 206 10.72 10.72 14.07
N GLU A 207 11.63 11.68 13.87
CA GLU A 207 11.47 12.70 12.83
C GLU A 207 11.49 12.07 11.44
N GLN A 208 12.43 11.15 11.17
CA GLN A 208 12.53 10.44 9.91
C GLN A 208 11.28 9.61 9.64
N PHE A 209 10.81 8.84 10.63
CA PHE A 209 9.56 8.10 10.53
C PHE A 209 8.37 9.01 10.19
N ALA A 210 8.24 10.13 10.91
CA ALA A 210 7.16 11.08 10.70
C ALA A 210 7.26 11.81 9.35
N SER A 211 8.48 12.13 8.91
CA SER A 211 8.74 12.78 7.61
C SER A 211 8.35 11.88 6.46
N ILE A 212 8.86 10.64 6.44
CA ILE A 212 8.55 9.67 5.37
C ILE A 212 7.05 9.34 5.35
N THR A 213 6.43 9.13 6.52
CA THR A 213 4.99 8.86 6.61
C THR A 213 4.18 10.02 6.01
N ARG A 214 4.51 11.27 6.36
CA ARG A 214 3.84 12.45 5.81
C ARG A 214 4.06 12.59 4.30
N ALA A 215 5.29 12.39 3.83
CA ALA A 215 5.63 12.45 2.40
C ALA A 215 4.83 11.41 1.60
N THR A 216 4.81 10.16 2.07
CA THR A 216 4.11 9.07 1.40
C THR A 216 2.61 9.32 1.32
N VAL A 217 2.00 9.78 2.40
CA VAL A 217 0.56 10.05 2.42
C VAL A 217 0.20 11.29 1.62
N LYS A 218 0.96 12.39 1.75
CA LYS A 218 0.77 13.58 0.91
C LYS A 218 0.89 13.22 -0.56
N GLY A 219 1.92 12.43 -0.92
CA GLY A 219 2.10 11.91 -2.27
C GLY A 219 0.90 11.10 -2.74
N ALA A 220 0.41 10.16 -1.92
CA ALA A 220 -0.76 9.34 -2.26
C ALA A 220 -2.03 10.19 -2.46
N LEU A 221 -2.26 11.21 -1.63
CA LEU A 221 -3.40 12.11 -1.79
C LEU A 221 -3.32 12.95 -3.09
N VAL A 222 -2.15 13.51 -3.39
CA VAL A 222 -1.94 14.28 -4.63
C VAL A 222 -2.14 13.39 -5.84
N ILE A 223 -1.52 12.20 -5.85
CA ILE A 223 -1.67 11.22 -6.93
C ILE A 223 -3.15 10.83 -7.08
N GLY A 224 -3.83 10.55 -5.97
CA GLY A 224 -5.24 10.20 -5.98
C GLY A 224 -6.11 11.26 -6.62
N VAL A 225 -5.91 12.54 -6.25
CA VAL A 225 -6.66 13.67 -6.86
C VAL A 225 -6.38 13.77 -8.35
N VAL A 226 -5.12 13.68 -8.77
CA VAL A 226 -4.74 13.74 -10.20
C VAL A 226 -5.35 12.56 -10.97
N GLN A 227 -5.22 11.34 -10.47
CA GLN A 227 -5.80 10.15 -11.12
C GLN A 227 -7.32 10.21 -11.16
N GLY A 228 -7.95 10.64 -10.06
CA GLY A 228 -9.41 10.82 -10.02
C GLY A 228 -9.92 11.87 -11.02
N ALA A 229 -9.20 13.00 -11.16
CA ALA A 229 -9.54 14.03 -12.13
C ALA A 229 -9.37 13.54 -13.59
N LEU A 230 -8.24 12.89 -13.90
CA LEU A 230 -7.96 12.33 -15.22
C LEU A 230 -8.96 11.22 -15.60
N ALA A 231 -9.31 10.36 -14.67
CA ALA A 231 -10.30 9.31 -14.88
C ALA A 231 -11.72 9.87 -14.97
N GLY A 232 -12.10 10.79 -14.09
CA GLY A 232 -13.40 11.45 -14.14
C GLY A 232 -13.62 12.19 -15.49
N PHE A 233 -12.58 12.85 -16.00
CA PHE A 233 -12.60 13.42 -17.35
C PHE A 233 -12.82 12.34 -18.42
N ALA A 234 -12.06 11.25 -18.37
CA ALA A 234 -12.19 10.15 -19.32
C ALA A 234 -13.57 9.47 -19.25
N PHE A 235 -14.12 9.28 -18.06
CA PHE A 235 -15.49 8.75 -17.87
C PHE A 235 -16.54 9.68 -18.48
N ARG A 236 -16.38 10.99 -18.33
CA ARG A 236 -17.28 11.99 -18.95
C ARG A 236 -17.22 11.93 -20.46
N VAL A 237 -16.01 11.84 -21.04
CA VAL A 237 -15.81 11.72 -22.50
C VAL A 237 -16.36 10.39 -23.01
N ALA A 238 -16.19 9.31 -22.27
CA ALA A 238 -16.77 8.00 -22.58
C ALA A 238 -18.30 7.98 -22.43
N GLY A 239 -18.92 9.06 -21.93
CA GLY A 239 -20.37 9.21 -21.75
C GLY A 239 -20.92 8.29 -20.67
N LEU A 240 -20.14 8.07 -19.60
CA LEU A 240 -20.60 7.38 -18.40
C LEU A 240 -21.29 8.40 -17.49
N ASP A 241 -22.47 8.02 -16.98
CA ASP A 241 -23.18 8.82 -16.02
C ASP A 241 -22.46 8.83 -14.66
N GLY A 242 -22.58 9.95 -13.93
CA GLY A 242 -21.90 10.09 -12.65
C GLY A 242 -20.36 10.15 -12.75
N ALA A 243 -19.79 10.62 -13.86
CA ALA A 243 -18.33 10.67 -14.07
C ALA A 243 -17.56 11.36 -12.93
N ALA A 244 -18.12 12.43 -12.34
CA ALA A 244 -17.53 13.11 -11.18
C ALA A 244 -17.53 12.23 -9.92
N PHE A 245 -18.60 11.47 -9.68
CA PHE A 245 -18.70 10.51 -8.59
C PHE A 245 -17.64 9.42 -8.77
N TRP A 246 -17.58 8.78 -9.93
CA TRP A 246 -16.60 7.72 -10.24
C TRP A 246 -15.15 8.22 -10.17
N GLY A 247 -14.90 9.44 -10.63
CA GLY A 247 -13.61 10.11 -10.49
C GLY A 247 -13.22 10.33 -9.03
N THR A 248 -14.17 10.72 -8.18
CA THR A 248 -13.95 10.88 -6.74
C THR A 248 -13.68 9.55 -6.05
N ILE A 249 -14.45 8.52 -6.39
CA ILE A 249 -14.23 7.15 -5.91
C ILE A 249 -12.83 6.69 -6.32
N MET A 250 -12.42 6.95 -7.56
CA MET A 250 -11.08 6.60 -8.03
C MET A 250 -9.98 7.33 -7.26
N ALA A 251 -10.16 8.61 -6.94
CA ALA A 251 -9.21 9.36 -6.11
C ALA A 251 -9.01 8.70 -4.75
N ILE A 252 -10.07 8.21 -4.13
CA ILE A 252 -10.02 7.52 -2.83
C ILE A 252 -9.33 6.16 -2.96
N PHE A 253 -9.71 5.35 -3.95
CA PHE A 253 -9.11 4.03 -4.15
C PHE A 253 -7.64 4.11 -4.58
N SER A 254 -7.21 5.19 -5.25
CA SER A 254 -5.82 5.45 -5.64
C SER A 254 -4.85 5.58 -4.46
N ILE A 255 -5.35 5.67 -3.23
CA ILE A 255 -4.54 5.55 -2.01
C ILE A 255 -3.84 4.18 -1.96
N VAL A 256 -4.45 3.15 -2.56
CA VAL A 256 -3.86 1.80 -2.70
C VAL A 256 -3.24 1.67 -4.09
N PRO A 257 -1.92 1.82 -4.22
CA PRO A 257 -1.26 1.87 -5.53
C PRO A 257 -1.33 0.55 -6.29
N GLY A 258 -1.40 0.64 -7.59
CA GLY A 258 -1.42 -0.52 -8.49
C GLY A 258 -2.73 -1.32 -8.49
N LEU A 259 -3.46 -1.37 -7.37
CA LEU A 259 -4.74 -2.08 -7.26
C LEU A 259 -5.95 -1.13 -7.27
N GLY A 260 -5.81 0.03 -6.64
CA GLY A 260 -6.91 0.96 -6.45
C GLY A 260 -7.54 1.46 -7.77
N PRO A 261 -6.77 2.08 -8.67
CA PRO A 261 -7.30 2.57 -9.94
C PRO A 261 -7.97 1.48 -10.80
N PRO A 262 -7.38 0.29 -11.02
CA PRO A 262 -8.01 -0.79 -11.78
C PRO A 262 -9.35 -1.24 -11.22
N LEU A 263 -9.54 -1.22 -9.90
CA LEU A 263 -10.82 -1.60 -9.28
C LEU A 263 -11.98 -0.73 -9.77
N VAL A 264 -11.72 0.53 -10.17
CA VAL A 264 -12.74 1.46 -10.62
C VAL A 264 -12.87 1.46 -12.15
N TRP A 265 -11.76 1.59 -12.90
CA TRP A 265 -11.87 1.74 -14.35
C TRP A 265 -12.10 0.42 -15.09
N VAL A 266 -11.65 -0.75 -14.56
CA VAL A 266 -11.89 -2.05 -15.22
C VAL A 266 -13.39 -2.37 -15.30
N PRO A 267 -14.19 -2.28 -14.22
CA PRO A 267 -15.63 -2.43 -14.31
C PRO A 267 -16.28 -1.47 -15.31
N ALA A 268 -15.84 -0.20 -15.35
CA ALA A 268 -16.37 0.79 -16.29
C ALA A 268 -16.07 0.42 -17.77
N VAL A 269 -14.88 -0.09 -18.06
CA VAL A 269 -14.53 -0.61 -19.40
C VAL A 269 -15.38 -1.83 -19.77
N VAL A 270 -15.54 -2.76 -18.85
CA VAL A 270 -16.38 -3.96 -19.05
C VAL A 270 -17.83 -3.55 -19.32
N TYR A 271 -18.37 -2.61 -18.56
CA TYR A 271 -19.70 -2.07 -18.78
C TYR A 271 -19.88 -1.49 -20.20
N LEU A 272 -18.90 -0.67 -20.68
CA LEU A 272 -18.96 -0.12 -22.02
C LEU A 272 -18.92 -1.18 -23.13
N PHE A 273 -18.14 -2.25 -22.92
CA PHE A 273 -18.11 -3.38 -23.86
C PHE A 273 -19.44 -4.13 -23.87
N LEU A 274 -20.02 -4.40 -22.70
CA LEU A 274 -21.29 -5.11 -22.58
C LEU A 274 -22.50 -4.31 -23.11
N THR A 275 -22.41 -2.97 -23.07
CA THR A 275 -23.43 -2.08 -23.65
C THR A 275 -23.22 -1.77 -25.15
N GLY A 276 -22.28 -2.49 -25.82
CA GLY A 276 -22.01 -2.34 -27.26
C GLY A 276 -21.20 -1.09 -27.63
N ARG A 277 -20.76 -0.29 -26.66
CA ARG A 277 -19.97 0.94 -26.87
C ARG A 277 -18.48 0.63 -26.97
N ILE A 278 -18.10 -0.26 -27.91
CA ILE A 278 -16.76 -0.85 -28.04
C ILE A 278 -15.68 0.23 -28.20
N LEU A 279 -15.91 1.24 -29.05
CA LEU A 279 -14.92 2.30 -29.26
C LEU A 279 -14.68 3.13 -28.00
N ALA A 280 -15.73 3.48 -27.27
CA ALA A 280 -15.60 4.20 -26.01
C ALA A 280 -14.87 3.34 -24.93
N GLY A 281 -15.14 2.05 -24.88
CA GLY A 281 -14.45 1.11 -23.99
C GLY A 281 -12.97 0.98 -24.32
N LEU A 282 -12.59 0.86 -25.59
CA LEU A 282 -11.19 0.79 -26.03
C LEU A 282 -10.43 2.10 -25.74
N LEU A 283 -11.05 3.25 -26.01
CA LEU A 283 -10.44 4.55 -25.71
C LEU A 283 -10.26 4.74 -24.20
N LEU A 284 -11.25 4.37 -23.39
CA LEU A 284 -11.15 4.42 -21.93
C LEU A 284 -10.07 3.49 -21.39
N LEU A 285 -10.00 2.25 -21.91
CA LEU A 285 -8.95 1.28 -21.55
C LEU A 285 -7.56 1.85 -21.88
N ALA A 286 -7.37 2.35 -23.11
CA ALA A 286 -6.09 2.92 -23.53
C ALA A 286 -5.69 4.12 -22.66
N TRP A 287 -6.63 5.03 -22.39
CA TRP A 287 -6.38 6.19 -21.53
C TRP A 287 -6.01 5.79 -20.10
N CYS A 288 -6.79 4.91 -19.48
CA CYS A 288 -6.56 4.51 -18.11
C CYS A 288 -5.26 3.70 -17.97
N ALA A 289 -4.98 2.78 -18.89
CA ALA A 289 -3.76 1.99 -18.87
C ALA A 289 -2.50 2.84 -19.18
N ALA A 290 -2.56 3.76 -20.15
CA ALA A 290 -1.41 4.56 -20.53
C ALA A 290 -1.23 5.81 -19.65
N VAL A 291 -2.30 6.60 -19.44
CA VAL A 291 -2.19 7.90 -18.76
C VAL A 291 -2.35 7.75 -17.26
N VAL A 292 -3.46 7.16 -16.80
CA VAL A 292 -3.76 7.10 -15.37
C VAL A 292 -2.76 6.23 -14.62
N SER A 293 -2.35 5.09 -15.19
CA SER A 293 -1.36 4.21 -14.58
C SER A 293 0.06 4.82 -14.59
N THR A 294 0.40 5.63 -15.61
CA THR A 294 1.70 6.30 -15.68
C THR A 294 1.85 7.39 -14.62
N VAL A 295 0.76 8.08 -14.27
CA VAL A 295 0.76 9.09 -13.20
C VAL A 295 1.33 8.51 -11.89
N ASP A 296 0.92 7.31 -11.53
CA ASP A 296 1.39 6.65 -10.32
C ASP A 296 2.90 6.38 -10.36
N ASN A 297 3.40 5.89 -11.48
CA ASN A 297 4.80 5.54 -11.66
C ASN A 297 5.74 6.77 -11.74
N VAL A 298 5.24 7.91 -12.23
CA VAL A 298 6.04 9.13 -12.42
C VAL A 298 5.95 10.07 -11.20
N LEU A 299 4.74 10.35 -10.70
CA LEU A 299 4.58 11.31 -9.62
C LEU A 299 5.05 10.77 -8.28
N ARG A 300 5.00 9.46 -8.07
CA ARG A 300 5.34 8.87 -6.79
C ARG A 300 6.81 9.05 -6.40
N PRO A 301 7.81 8.70 -7.23
CA PRO A 301 9.22 8.97 -6.91
C PRO A 301 9.46 10.46 -6.66
N ILE A 302 8.83 11.34 -7.46
CA ILE A 302 8.99 12.79 -7.35
C ILE A 302 8.45 13.30 -6.00
N LEU A 303 7.25 12.87 -5.59
CA LEU A 303 6.58 13.39 -4.40
C LEU A 303 7.13 12.78 -3.11
N VAL A 304 7.48 11.50 -3.12
CA VAL A 304 8.00 10.80 -1.94
C VAL A 304 9.50 11.01 -1.80
N GLY A 305 10.26 10.95 -2.91
CA GLY A 305 11.72 11.04 -2.90
C GLY A 305 12.25 12.39 -2.40
N HIS A 306 11.65 13.47 -2.83
CA HIS A 306 12.09 14.81 -2.49
C HIS A 306 11.95 15.13 -0.99
N ASP A 307 10.83 14.74 -0.38
CA ASP A 307 10.56 15.03 1.04
C ASP A 307 11.26 14.02 1.99
N ALA A 308 11.54 12.79 1.51
CA ALA A 308 12.13 11.73 2.33
C ALA A 308 13.67 11.79 2.43
N LYS A 309 14.34 12.60 1.62
CA LYS A 309 15.82 12.70 1.51
C LYS A 309 16.49 11.32 1.33
N MET A 310 15.85 10.44 0.58
CA MET A 310 16.32 9.07 0.34
C MET A 310 16.71 8.89 -1.13
N PRO A 311 17.72 8.05 -1.45
CA PRO A 311 18.00 7.65 -2.82
C PRO A 311 16.79 6.98 -3.47
N ASP A 312 16.49 7.34 -4.73
CA ASP A 312 15.35 6.82 -5.48
C ASP A 312 15.34 5.29 -5.57
N LEU A 313 16.53 4.68 -5.69
CA LEU A 313 16.70 3.24 -5.69
C LEU A 313 16.15 2.58 -4.41
N LEU A 314 16.40 3.17 -3.25
CA LEU A 314 15.91 2.64 -1.98
C LEU A 314 14.40 2.82 -1.82
N ILE A 315 13.84 3.88 -2.38
CA ILE A 315 12.39 4.08 -2.43
C ILE A 315 11.76 2.98 -3.29
N LEU A 316 12.32 2.73 -4.47
CA LEU A 316 11.85 1.68 -5.37
C LEU A 316 11.94 0.29 -4.71
N VAL A 317 13.12 -0.07 -4.21
CA VAL A 317 13.37 -1.37 -3.55
C VAL A 317 12.50 -1.52 -2.30
N GLY A 318 12.40 -0.47 -1.49
CA GLY A 318 11.54 -0.45 -0.31
C GLY A 318 10.07 -0.64 -0.65
N THR A 319 9.60 0.07 -1.67
CA THR A 319 8.20 -0.02 -2.14
C THR A 319 7.88 -1.43 -2.66
N LEU A 320 8.72 -1.96 -3.56
CA LEU A 320 8.53 -3.30 -4.12
C LEU A 320 8.70 -4.38 -3.06
N GLY A 321 9.78 -4.33 -2.27
CA GLY A 321 10.02 -5.28 -1.18
C GLY A 321 8.91 -5.23 -0.11
N GLY A 322 8.45 -4.03 0.24
CA GLY A 322 7.31 -3.84 1.12
C GLY A 322 6.04 -4.47 0.56
N LEU A 323 5.75 -4.25 -0.72
CA LEU A 323 4.58 -4.83 -1.41
C LEU A 323 4.61 -6.37 -1.37
N PHE A 324 5.77 -6.99 -1.60
CA PHE A 324 5.93 -8.45 -1.52
C PHE A 324 5.74 -8.98 -0.10
N LEU A 325 6.29 -8.31 0.92
CA LEU A 325 6.25 -8.80 2.30
C LEU A 325 4.91 -8.50 3.00
N PHE A 326 4.41 -7.29 2.84
CA PHE A 326 3.25 -6.79 3.58
C PHE A 326 1.98 -6.65 2.72
N GLY A 327 2.07 -6.93 1.41
CA GLY A 327 0.99 -6.67 0.47
C GLY A 327 0.76 -5.17 0.27
N PRO A 328 -0.48 -4.70 -0.03
CA PRO A 328 -0.75 -3.29 -0.32
C PRO A 328 -0.27 -2.31 0.77
N ILE A 329 -0.28 -2.74 2.04
CA ILE A 329 0.20 -1.96 3.18
C ILE A 329 1.71 -1.71 3.08
N GLY A 330 2.45 -2.67 2.55
CA GLY A 330 3.90 -2.61 2.36
C GLY A 330 4.36 -1.50 1.43
N PHE A 331 3.45 -1.02 0.60
CA PHE A 331 3.70 0.15 -0.23
C PHE A 331 4.03 1.41 0.61
N ILE A 332 3.35 1.62 1.74
CA ILE A 332 3.63 2.71 2.68
C ILE A 332 4.73 2.29 3.65
N ALA A 333 4.67 1.06 4.15
CA ALA A 333 5.61 0.55 5.13
C ALA A 333 7.03 0.38 4.59
N GLY A 334 7.18 -0.01 3.31
CA GLY A 334 8.47 -0.27 2.69
C GLY A 334 9.42 0.94 2.70
N PRO A 335 9.03 2.09 2.16
CA PRO A 335 9.84 3.31 2.23
C PRO A 335 10.20 3.71 3.67
N ILE A 336 9.28 3.52 4.63
CA ILE A 336 9.52 3.83 6.04
C ILE A 336 10.60 2.91 6.63
N VAL A 337 10.50 1.62 6.36
CA VAL A 337 11.51 0.64 6.81
C VAL A 337 12.88 0.96 6.21
N CYS A 338 12.95 1.31 4.91
CA CYS A 338 14.19 1.72 4.26
C CYS A 338 14.76 3.03 4.85
N GLY A 339 13.90 4.00 5.16
CA GLY A 339 14.35 5.24 5.80
C GLY A 339 14.89 5.02 7.22
N LEU A 340 14.20 4.20 8.00
CA LEU A 340 14.70 3.81 9.32
C LEU A 340 16.01 3.02 9.22
N PHE A 341 16.14 2.13 8.24
CA PHE A 341 17.39 1.42 7.95
C PHE A 341 18.55 2.39 7.72
N LEU A 342 18.38 3.39 6.84
CA LEU A 342 19.39 4.40 6.61
C LEU A 342 19.75 5.18 7.87
N THR A 343 18.75 5.61 8.64
CA THR A 343 18.95 6.36 9.88
C THR A 343 19.73 5.52 10.91
N VAL A 344 19.43 4.24 11.05
CA VAL A 344 20.16 3.34 11.96
C VAL A 344 21.60 3.17 11.50
N TRP A 345 21.85 3.01 10.20
CA TRP A 345 23.23 2.93 9.67
C TRP A 345 24.00 4.24 9.82
N GLU A 346 23.33 5.39 9.71
CA GLU A 346 23.96 6.70 9.96
C GLU A 346 24.35 6.84 11.45
N ILE A 347 23.45 6.49 12.37
CA ILE A 347 23.73 6.45 13.81
C ILE A 347 24.92 5.51 14.12
N TYR A 348 24.91 4.31 13.51
CA TYR A 348 26.01 3.36 13.64
C TYR A 348 27.33 3.99 13.14
N GLY A 349 27.33 4.62 11.96
CA GLY A 349 28.50 5.27 11.41
C GLY A 349 29.05 6.42 12.29
N MET A 350 28.16 7.17 12.93
CA MET A 350 28.57 8.24 13.87
C MET A 350 29.11 7.67 15.17
N THR A 351 28.43 6.69 15.75
CA THR A 351 28.83 6.06 17.03
C THR A 351 30.17 5.34 16.93
N PHE A 352 30.45 4.70 15.80
CA PHE A 352 31.70 3.96 15.58
C PHE A 352 32.70 4.69 14.68
N LYS A 353 32.58 6.00 14.52
CA LYS A 353 33.42 6.83 13.64
C LYS A 353 34.92 6.63 13.88
N ASP A 354 35.36 6.57 15.16
CA ASP A 354 36.76 6.41 15.53
C ASP A 354 37.31 5.03 15.16
N ILE A 355 36.47 3.97 15.34
CA ILE A 355 36.83 2.60 14.97
C ILE A 355 36.88 2.47 13.44
N LEU A 356 35.88 3.00 12.74
CA LEU A 356 35.78 2.96 11.28
C LEU A 356 36.91 3.76 10.61
N SER A 357 37.29 4.92 11.17
CA SER A 357 38.43 5.71 10.67
C SER A 357 39.73 4.96 10.82
N ARG A 358 39.95 4.26 11.95
CA ARG A 358 41.15 3.43 12.19
C ARG A 358 41.20 2.22 11.23
N VAL A 359 40.08 1.55 10.99
CA VAL A 359 40.02 0.48 10.01
C VAL A 359 40.29 0.97 8.57
N LYS A 360 39.78 2.15 8.23
CA LYS A 360 40.02 2.78 6.93
C LYS A 360 41.53 3.14 6.73
N SER A 361 42.20 3.68 7.76
CA SER A 361 43.64 3.98 7.71
C SER A 361 44.50 2.70 7.59
N LEU A 362 44.12 1.61 8.24
CA LEU A 362 44.77 0.32 8.08
C LEU A 362 44.61 -0.27 6.66
N ARG A 363 43.44 -0.05 6.04
CA ARG A 363 43.16 -0.54 4.67
C ARG A 363 43.79 0.31 3.58
N SER A 364 43.97 1.61 3.81
CA SER A 364 44.65 2.54 2.84
C SER A 364 46.15 2.49 2.89
N GLY A 365 46.76 1.70 3.77
CA GLY A 365 48.23 1.60 3.89
C GLY A 365 48.92 2.86 4.43
N ASP A 366 48.15 3.88 4.83
CA ASP A 366 48.66 5.14 5.40
C ASP A 366 48.99 5.00 6.90
N LEU A 367 49.80 3.99 7.20
CA LEU A 367 50.50 3.96 8.48
C LEU A 367 51.61 5.05 8.39
N LYS A 368 51.30 6.26 8.79
CA LYS A 368 52.37 7.22 9.18
C LYS A 368 53.18 6.49 10.24
N LYS A 369 54.43 6.12 9.85
CA LYS A 369 55.45 5.66 10.78
C LYS A 369 55.49 6.60 11.99
N PRO A 370 55.58 6.08 13.23
CA PRO A 370 55.78 6.94 14.38
C PRO A 370 57.03 7.76 14.13
N LYS A 371 56.93 9.09 14.26
CA LYS A 371 58.09 9.96 14.29
C LYS A 371 58.92 9.52 15.50
N THR A 372 60.00 8.80 15.24
CA THR A 372 61.08 8.59 16.20
C THR A 372 61.73 9.94 16.40
N THR A 373 61.32 10.66 17.41
CA THR A 373 62.13 11.75 17.98
C THR A 373 63.31 11.08 18.67
N LEU A 374 64.37 10.90 17.91
CA LEU A 374 65.71 10.84 18.52
C LEU A 374 66.03 12.28 18.88
N GLU A 375 65.91 12.64 20.13
CA GLU A 375 66.63 13.71 20.73
C GLU A 375 68.12 13.27 20.76
N GLU A 376 68.93 13.90 19.95
CA GLU A 376 70.38 14.02 20.20
C GLU A 376 70.60 15.26 21.05
N ASP A 377 71.19 14.99 22.23
CA ASP A 377 71.97 15.88 23.13
C ASP A 377 71.59 17.34 23.34
#